data_d3650734fee49afc8731df5dee3a2d48
#
_entry.id   d3650734fee49afc8731df5dee3a2d48
#
_cell.length_a   1.000
_cell.length_b   1.000
_cell.length_c   1.000
_cell.angle_alpha   90.00
_cell.angle_beta   90.00
_cell.angle_gamma   90.00
#
_symmetry.space_group_name_H-M   'P 1'
#
loop_
_entity.id
_entity.type
_entity.pdbx_description
1 polymer ?
#
loop_
_entity_poly.entity_id
_entity_poly.type
_entity_poly.pdbx_seq_one_letter_code
_entity_poly.pdbx_strand_id
1 'polypeptide(L)'
;RLVADKLEQYGIKQVVLDPVMVSTSGHRLMEEDAGAVLKSRLMPLARVITPNVPEAEILAGCTITGERDFDAIARQLSANGGVSVLLKAGHLDGDELVDYFYNAEDRTITRLPSRRIYTRNTHGTGCTPSSAFAAALARGEDLTCAAKSAKKFIEQAIFSGAEYELGGGHGPVNHGFGPLAMLS
;
A
#
# COMPACT_ATOMS: atom_id res chain seq x y z
N ARG A 1 -16.37 1.87 11.63
CA ARG A 1 -16.73 2.86 12.68
C ARG A 1 -15.93 2.59 13.95
N LEU A 2 -16.06 1.44 14.59
CA LEU A 2 -15.37 1.10 15.85
C LEU A 2 -13.85 1.34 15.81
N VAL A 3 -13.17 0.98 14.72
CA VAL A 3 -11.72 1.20 14.58
C VAL A 3 -11.40 2.70 14.63
N ALA A 4 -12.15 3.55 13.92
CA ALA A 4 -11.95 4.99 13.94
C ALA A 4 -12.14 5.55 15.37
N ASP A 5 -13.23 5.15 16.04
CA ASP A 5 -13.52 5.59 17.41
C ASP A 5 -12.38 5.22 18.37
N LYS A 6 -11.76 4.04 18.19
CA LYS A 6 -10.63 3.60 19.01
C LYS A 6 -9.34 4.35 18.69
N LEU A 7 -9.05 4.60 17.41
CA LEU A 7 -7.90 5.40 17.04
C LEU A 7 -7.97 6.83 17.62
N GLU A 8 -9.16 7.44 17.56
CA GLU A 8 -9.43 8.74 18.16
C GLU A 8 -9.30 8.68 19.69
N GLN A 9 -9.95 7.70 20.33
CA GLN A 9 -9.93 7.51 21.78
C GLN A 9 -8.52 7.38 22.35
N TYR A 10 -7.64 6.63 21.66
CA TYR A 10 -6.26 6.39 22.12
C TYR A 10 -5.26 7.36 21.53
N GLY A 11 -5.69 8.31 20.70
CA GLY A 11 -4.80 9.33 20.10
C GLY A 11 -3.73 8.75 19.20
N ILE A 12 -4.01 7.62 18.52
CA ILE A 12 -3.03 6.95 17.65
C ILE A 12 -2.78 7.80 16.40
N LYS A 13 -1.52 8.16 16.14
CA LYS A 13 -1.10 9.02 15.02
C LYS A 13 -0.37 8.28 13.89
N GLN A 14 0.30 7.19 14.21
CA GLN A 14 1.08 6.41 13.23
C GLN A 14 0.23 5.31 12.60
N VAL A 15 -0.75 5.71 11.80
CA VAL A 15 -1.69 4.80 11.15
C VAL A 15 -1.34 4.65 9.68
N VAL A 16 -1.05 3.43 9.25
CA VAL A 16 -0.97 3.05 7.84
C VAL A 16 -2.23 2.29 7.49
N LEU A 17 -3.01 2.83 6.56
CA LEU A 17 -4.30 2.27 6.15
C LEU A 17 -4.19 1.63 4.77
N ASP A 18 -4.34 0.31 4.71
CA ASP A 18 -4.50 -0.41 3.45
C ASP A 18 -5.99 -0.49 3.10
N PRO A 19 -6.46 0.23 2.06
CA PRO A 19 -7.89 0.32 1.75
C PRO A 19 -8.36 -0.88 0.92
N VAL A 20 -8.24 -2.10 1.46
CA VAL A 20 -8.60 -3.33 0.75
C VAL A 20 -10.09 -3.34 0.42
N MET A 21 -10.43 -3.08 -0.85
CA MET A 21 -11.81 -3.01 -1.34
C MET A 21 -12.17 -4.15 -2.30
N VAL A 22 -11.17 -4.67 -3.02
CA VAL A 22 -11.36 -5.67 -4.07
C VAL A 22 -10.32 -6.78 -3.89
N SER A 23 -10.74 -8.03 -4.03
CA SER A 23 -9.80 -9.16 -4.05
C SER A 23 -8.98 -9.18 -5.35
N THR A 24 -7.87 -9.91 -5.36
CA THR A 24 -7.05 -10.17 -6.57
C THR A 24 -7.88 -10.80 -7.70
N SER A 25 -8.95 -11.50 -7.35
CA SER A 25 -9.91 -12.12 -8.31
C SER A 25 -11.04 -11.16 -8.76
N GLY A 26 -10.99 -9.88 -8.38
CA GLY A 26 -11.97 -8.85 -8.76
C GLY A 26 -13.27 -8.86 -7.94
N HIS A 27 -13.39 -9.70 -6.92
CA HIS A 27 -14.56 -9.69 -6.06
C HIS A 27 -14.52 -8.52 -5.09
N ARG A 28 -15.65 -7.83 -4.99
CA ARG A 28 -15.81 -6.73 -4.02
C ARG A 28 -15.81 -7.31 -2.59
N LEU A 29 -14.86 -6.87 -1.79
CA LEU A 29 -14.67 -7.30 -0.40
C LEU A 29 -15.34 -6.35 0.62
N MET A 30 -15.70 -5.14 0.17
CA MET A 30 -16.25 -4.10 1.03
C MET A 30 -17.63 -3.65 0.51
N GLU A 31 -18.59 -3.55 1.41
CA GLU A 31 -19.92 -2.97 1.12
C GLU A 31 -19.79 -1.46 0.89
N GLU A 32 -20.78 -0.86 0.18
CA GLU A 32 -20.76 0.59 -0.14
C GLU A 32 -20.68 1.48 1.09
N ASP A 33 -21.48 1.16 2.10
CA ASP A 33 -21.48 1.87 3.36
C ASP A 33 -20.14 1.83 4.09
N ALA A 34 -19.43 0.70 4.00
CA ALA A 34 -18.11 0.57 4.60
C ALA A 34 -17.06 1.40 3.86
N GLY A 35 -17.15 1.50 2.52
CA GLY A 35 -16.30 2.37 1.72
C GLY A 35 -16.49 3.85 2.05
N ALA A 36 -17.74 4.30 2.23
CA ALA A 36 -18.04 5.66 2.65
C ALA A 36 -17.48 5.96 4.06
N VAL A 37 -17.60 5.04 4.99
CA VAL A 37 -17.02 5.17 6.34
C VAL A 37 -15.50 5.19 6.30
N LEU A 38 -14.87 4.37 5.45
CA LEU A 38 -13.42 4.38 5.27
C LEU A 38 -12.96 5.76 4.82
N LYS A 39 -13.58 6.32 3.78
CA LYS A 39 -13.23 7.66 3.25
C LYS A 39 -13.46 8.77 4.28
N SER A 40 -14.60 8.77 4.96
CA SER A 40 -15.01 9.89 5.84
C SER A 40 -14.42 9.81 7.26
N ARG A 41 -14.12 8.60 7.75
CA ARG A 41 -13.73 8.41 9.15
C ARG A 41 -12.30 7.86 9.34
N LEU A 42 -11.85 6.94 8.48
CA LEU A 42 -10.53 6.31 8.65
C LEU A 42 -9.42 7.03 7.89
N MET A 43 -9.65 7.45 6.66
CA MET A 43 -8.64 8.17 5.88
C MET A 43 -8.13 9.43 6.59
N PRO A 44 -8.97 10.29 7.19
CA PRO A 44 -8.49 11.47 7.91
C PRO A 44 -7.64 11.16 9.16
N LEU A 45 -7.74 9.94 9.70
CA LEU A 45 -6.94 9.48 10.84
C LEU A 45 -5.65 8.78 10.43
N ALA A 46 -5.53 8.43 9.14
CA ALA A 46 -4.34 7.77 8.63
C ALA A 46 -3.23 8.78 8.36
N ARG A 47 -1.99 8.41 8.67
CA ARG A 47 -0.80 9.14 8.23
C ARG A 47 -0.45 8.79 6.79
N VAL A 48 -0.70 7.52 6.40
CA VAL A 48 -0.45 6.99 5.06
C VAL A 48 -1.60 6.07 4.65
N ILE A 49 -2.03 6.18 3.39
CA ILE A 49 -2.86 5.17 2.72
C ILE A 49 -2.07 4.49 1.60
N THR A 50 -2.37 3.20 1.34
CA THR A 50 -1.60 2.39 0.40
C THR A 50 -2.46 1.73 -0.67
N PRO A 51 -3.26 2.48 -1.45
CA PRO A 51 -4.14 1.91 -2.46
C PRO A 51 -3.34 1.31 -3.64
N ASN A 52 -3.86 0.23 -4.22
CA ASN A 52 -3.52 -0.16 -5.58
C ASN A 52 -4.31 0.69 -6.59
N VAL A 53 -4.03 0.52 -7.91
CA VAL A 53 -4.70 1.30 -8.96
C VAL A 53 -6.22 1.17 -8.90
N PRO A 54 -6.84 -0.03 -8.88
CA PRO A 54 -8.30 -0.18 -8.75
C PRO A 54 -8.89 0.47 -7.50
N GLU A 55 -8.21 0.35 -6.36
CA GLU A 55 -8.63 0.98 -5.11
C GLU A 55 -8.54 2.51 -5.18
N ALA A 56 -7.48 3.04 -5.80
CA ALA A 56 -7.32 4.47 -6.00
C ALA A 56 -8.41 5.04 -6.91
N GLU A 57 -8.80 4.33 -7.98
CA GLU A 57 -9.92 4.70 -8.85
C GLU A 57 -11.25 4.79 -8.08
N ILE A 58 -11.54 3.79 -7.25
CA ILE A 58 -12.75 3.79 -6.41
C ILE A 58 -12.71 4.95 -5.41
N LEU A 59 -11.57 5.19 -4.78
CA LEU A 59 -11.41 6.26 -3.79
C LEU A 59 -11.48 7.64 -4.42
N ALA A 60 -10.89 7.84 -5.60
CA ALA A 60 -10.86 9.11 -6.31
C ALA A 60 -12.14 9.36 -7.14
N GLY A 61 -12.88 8.30 -7.49
CA GLY A 61 -14.06 8.38 -8.35
C GLY A 61 -13.72 8.69 -9.81
N CYS A 62 -12.56 8.25 -10.29
CA CYS A 62 -12.09 8.48 -11.66
C CYS A 62 -11.29 7.26 -12.15
N THR A 63 -11.07 7.17 -13.45
CA THR A 63 -10.26 6.11 -14.08
C THR A 63 -8.80 6.58 -14.20
N ILE A 64 -7.88 5.67 -13.96
CA ILE A 64 -6.43 5.87 -14.12
C ILE A 64 -6.02 5.22 -15.43
N THR A 65 -5.57 6.04 -16.39
CA THR A 65 -5.20 5.57 -17.73
C THR A 65 -3.70 5.25 -17.87
N GLY A 66 -2.91 5.68 -16.91
CA GLY A 66 -1.47 5.44 -16.88
C GLY A 66 -0.74 6.27 -15.84
N GLU A 67 0.58 6.16 -15.87
CA GLU A 67 1.49 6.80 -14.91
C GLU A 67 1.30 8.33 -14.80
N ARG A 68 0.88 8.99 -15.90
CA ARG A 68 0.67 10.45 -15.92
C ARG A 68 -0.40 10.93 -14.94
N ASP A 69 -1.35 10.06 -14.59
CA ASP A 69 -2.47 10.40 -13.71
C ASP A 69 -2.08 10.30 -12.23
N PHE A 70 -0.99 9.61 -11.90
CA PHE A 70 -0.64 9.24 -10.53
C PHE A 70 -0.39 10.44 -9.62
N ASP A 71 0.29 11.48 -10.09
CA ASP A 71 0.50 12.70 -9.30
C ASP A 71 -0.83 13.36 -8.93
N ALA A 72 -1.70 13.57 -9.91
CA ALA A 72 -3.00 14.21 -9.71
C ALA A 72 -3.89 13.39 -8.75
N ILE A 73 -3.92 12.07 -8.93
CA ILE A 73 -4.70 11.15 -8.09
C ILE A 73 -4.17 11.12 -6.66
N ALA A 74 -2.86 11.02 -6.47
CA ALA A 74 -2.27 11.01 -5.14
C ALA A 74 -2.57 12.31 -4.37
N ARG A 75 -2.47 13.46 -5.04
CA ARG A 75 -2.84 14.76 -4.46
C ARG A 75 -4.34 14.87 -4.16
N GLN A 76 -5.19 14.37 -5.05
CA GLN A 76 -6.64 14.34 -4.84
C GLN A 76 -7.00 13.50 -3.62
N LEU A 77 -6.42 12.31 -3.48
CA LEU A 77 -6.63 11.43 -2.34
C LEU A 77 -6.11 12.06 -1.05
N SER A 78 -4.96 12.72 -1.11
CA SER A 78 -4.37 13.45 0.01
C SER A 78 -5.23 14.63 0.49
N ALA A 79 -5.92 15.32 -0.40
CA ALA A 79 -6.77 16.48 -0.04
C ALA A 79 -7.88 16.12 0.95
N ASN A 80 -8.29 14.85 1.02
CA ASN A 80 -9.31 14.34 1.95
C ASN A 80 -8.78 14.11 3.39
N GLY A 81 -7.83 14.89 3.88
CA GLY A 81 -7.35 14.79 5.25
C GLY A 81 -5.85 15.00 5.44
N GLY A 82 -5.12 15.40 4.38
CA GLY A 82 -3.67 15.60 4.46
C GLY A 82 -2.88 14.30 4.58
N VAL A 83 -3.46 13.18 4.12
CA VAL A 83 -2.85 11.85 4.21
C VAL A 83 -1.80 11.64 3.11
N SER A 84 -0.66 11.05 3.44
CA SER A 84 0.32 10.61 2.43
C SER A 84 -0.19 9.37 1.68
N VAL A 85 0.21 9.21 0.42
CA VAL A 85 -0.35 8.17 -0.46
C VAL A 85 0.78 7.35 -1.09
N LEU A 86 0.80 6.04 -0.81
CA LEU A 86 1.61 5.08 -1.54
C LEU A 86 0.73 4.37 -2.58
N LEU A 87 0.76 4.85 -3.82
CA LEU A 87 0.02 4.26 -4.93
C LEU A 87 0.80 3.08 -5.52
N LYS A 88 0.24 1.88 -5.40
CA LYS A 88 0.85 0.62 -5.85
C LYS A 88 0.47 0.34 -7.30
N ALA A 89 1.43 0.37 -8.21
CA ALA A 89 1.22 0.24 -9.67
C ALA A 89 1.39 -1.18 -10.23
N GLY A 90 1.53 -2.19 -9.39
CA GLY A 90 1.76 -3.57 -9.80
C GLY A 90 0.71 -4.20 -10.74
N HIS A 91 -0.42 -3.52 -10.95
CA HIS A 91 -1.50 -3.95 -11.85
C HIS A 91 -1.35 -3.41 -13.29
N LEU A 92 -0.42 -2.49 -13.54
CA LEU A 92 -0.16 -2.00 -14.88
C LEU A 92 0.66 -3.01 -15.68
N ASP A 93 0.46 -3.02 -16.99
CA ASP A 93 1.21 -3.87 -17.90
C ASP A 93 2.67 -3.43 -18.05
N GLY A 94 3.56 -4.37 -18.41
CA GLY A 94 4.96 -4.13 -18.69
C GLY A 94 5.93 -4.70 -17.65
N ASP A 95 7.22 -4.67 -17.99
CA ASP A 95 8.31 -5.21 -17.17
C ASP A 95 8.79 -4.21 -16.11
N GLU A 96 8.62 -2.94 -16.38
CA GLU A 96 8.94 -1.86 -15.43
C GLU A 96 7.68 -1.46 -14.67
N LEU A 97 7.77 -1.52 -13.36
CA LEU A 97 6.72 -1.10 -12.44
C LEU A 97 7.21 0.10 -11.66
N VAL A 98 6.37 1.12 -11.52
CA VAL A 98 6.72 2.29 -10.71
C VAL A 98 5.60 2.55 -9.72
N ASP A 99 5.85 2.31 -8.44
CA ASP A 99 4.96 2.80 -7.40
C ASP A 99 5.26 4.28 -7.13
N TYR A 100 4.25 5.02 -6.68
CA TYR A 100 4.35 6.46 -6.40
C TYR A 100 4.04 6.74 -4.95
N PHE A 101 4.97 7.42 -4.29
CA PHE A 101 4.74 7.88 -2.93
C PHE A 101 4.61 9.40 -2.93
N TYR A 102 3.41 9.90 -2.62
CA TYR A 102 3.14 11.30 -2.32
C TYR A 102 3.26 11.52 -0.81
N ASN A 103 4.24 12.32 -0.41
CA ASN A 103 4.40 12.76 0.98
C ASN A 103 3.61 14.06 1.19
N ALA A 104 2.58 14.00 2.01
CA ALA A 104 1.71 15.15 2.29
C ALA A 104 2.40 16.20 3.20
N GLU A 105 3.41 15.81 3.98
CA GLU A 105 4.09 16.70 4.92
C GLU A 105 4.96 17.75 4.19
N ASP A 106 5.64 17.33 3.12
CA ASP A 106 6.50 18.19 2.30
C ASP A 106 6.00 18.41 0.87
N ARG A 107 4.88 17.76 0.50
CA ARG A 107 4.23 17.81 -0.81
C ARG A 107 5.11 17.30 -1.96
N THR A 108 6.03 16.41 -1.66
CA THR A 108 6.90 15.79 -2.66
C THR A 108 6.35 14.49 -3.19
N ILE A 109 6.78 14.12 -4.41
CA ILE A 109 6.54 12.80 -4.99
C ILE A 109 7.85 12.07 -5.15
N THR A 110 7.87 10.83 -4.70
CA THR A 110 8.97 9.88 -4.88
C THR A 110 8.51 8.75 -5.78
N ARG A 111 9.20 8.54 -6.89
CA ARG A 111 9.02 7.37 -7.76
C ARG A 111 9.81 6.20 -7.17
N LEU A 112 9.18 5.04 -7.12
CA LEU A 112 9.74 3.80 -6.58
C LEU A 112 9.75 2.73 -7.69
N PRO A 113 10.73 2.80 -8.59
CA PRO A 113 10.81 1.87 -9.72
C PRO A 113 11.19 0.47 -9.27
N SER A 114 10.69 -0.53 -9.97
CA SER A 114 11.04 -1.94 -9.81
C SER A 114 10.90 -2.70 -11.12
N ARG A 115 11.45 -3.92 -11.18
CA ARG A 115 11.21 -4.85 -12.27
C ARG A 115 10.17 -5.87 -11.87
N ARG A 116 9.32 -6.23 -12.82
CA ARG A 116 8.35 -7.32 -12.63
C ARG A 116 9.07 -8.65 -12.43
N ILE A 117 8.73 -9.34 -11.38
CA ILE A 117 9.17 -10.71 -11.12
C ILE A 117 8.03 -11.62 -11.57
N TYR A 118 8.29 -12.43 -12.60
CA TYR A 118 7.32 -13.37 -13.14
C TYR A 118 7.24 -14.61 -12.26
N THR A 119 6.22 -14.68 -11.44
CA THR A 119 5.95 -15.81 -10.57
C THR A 119 4.44 -15.95 -10.31
N ARG A 120 4.00 -17.16 -10.00
CA ARG A 120 2.65 -17.42 -9.50
C ARG A 120 2.50 -17.13 -7.99
N ASN A 121 3.63 -16.95 -7.29
CA ASN A 121 3.68 -16.77 -5.84
C ASN A 121 3.47 -15.31 -5.45
N THR A 122 2.23 -14.84 -5.61
CA THR A 122 1.85 -13.43 -5.40
C THR A 122 0.93 -13.22 -4.20
N HIS A 123 0.61 -14.29 -3.45
CA HIS A 123 -0.21 -14.14 -2.25
C HIS A 123 0.54 -13.36 -1.18
N GLY A 124 -0.05 -12.27 -0.71
CA GLY A 124 0.53 -11.36 0.28
C GLY A 124 1.14 -10.09 -0.33
N THR A 125 1.26 -9.95 -1.64
CA THR A 125 1.85 -8.75 -2.27
C THR A 125 1.06 -7.46 -1.99
N GLY A 126 -0.24 -7.55 -1.74
CA GLY A 126 -1.09 -6.38 -1.45
C GLY A 126 -0.83 -5.78 -0.07
N CYS A 127 -0.91 -6.61 0.99
CA CYS A 127 -0.83 -6.15 2.38
C CYS A 127 0.61 -6.01 2.91
N THR A 128 1.58 -6.68 2.29
CA THR A 128 2.99 -6.62 2.73
C THR A 128 3.59 -5.21 2.68
N PRO A 129 3.42 -4.41 1.62
CA PRO A 129 3.95 -3.04 1.60
C PRO A 129 3.40 -2.17 2.72
N SER A 130 2.11 -2.29 3.02
CA SER A 130 1.47 -1.52 4.10
C SER A 130 2.04 -1.88 5.47
N SER A 131 2.20 -3.18 5.73
CA SER A 131 2.78 -3.69 6.98
C SER A 131 4.25 -3.32 7.11
N ALA A 132 5.04 -3.45 6.03
CA ALA A 132 6.45 -3.06 6.02
C ALA A 132 6.63 -1.55 6.23
N PHE A 133 5.75 -0.73 5.62
CA PHE A 133 5.73 0.71 5.83
C PHE A 133 5.48 1.05 7.31
N ALA A 134 4.46 0.43 7.91
CA ALA A 134 4.15 0.62 9.33
C ALA A 134 5.30 0.22 10.24
N ALA A 135 5.97 -0.89 9.94
CA ALA A 135 7.15 -1.35 10.67
C ALA A 135 8.34 -0.37 10.55
N ALA A 136 8.58 0.18 9.36
CA ALA A 136 9.62 1.18 9.12
C ALA A 136 9.35 2.47 9.93
N LEU A 137 8.11 2.97 9.92
CA LEU A 137 7.71 4.10 10.76
C LEU A 137 7.90 3.83 12.25
N ALA A 138 7.55 2.62 12.72
CA ALA A 138 7.74 2.23 14.12
C ALA A 138 9.23 2.18 14.52
N ARG A 139 10.14 1.99 13.56
CA ARG A 139 11.59 2.06 13.75
C ARG A 139 12.15 3.48 13.69
N GLY A 140 11.31 4.49 13.47
CA GLY A 140 11.69 5.89 13.42
C GLY A 140 12.12 6.40 12.05
N GLU A 141 11.89 5.64 10.97
CA GLU A 141 12.16 6.13 9.63
C GLU A 141 11.18 7.27 9.28
N ASP A 142 11.64 8.26 8.51
CA ASP A 142 10.75 9.25 7.91
C ASP A 142 9.85 8.61 6.83
N LEU A 143 8.82 9.33 6.39
CA LEU A 143 7.83 8.81 5.45
C LEU A 143 8.44 8.34 4.13
N THR A 144 9.39 9.09 3.58
CA THR A 144 10.02 8.77 2.29
C THR A 144 10.96 7.57 2.40
N CYS A 145 11.73 7.49 3.50
CA CYS A 145 12.56 6.34 3.80
C CYS A 145 11.71 5.10 4.05
N ALA A 146 10.62 5.21 4.81
CA ALA A 146 9.70 4.11 5.06
C ALA A 146 9.04 3.59 3.77
N ALA A 147 8.68 4.46 2.82
CA ALA A 147 8.18 4.06 1.51
C ALA A 147 9.20 3.23 0.72
N LYS A 148 10.45 3.68 0.69
CA LYS A 148 11.57 2.97 0.03
C LYS A 148 11.85 1.62 0.69
N SER A 149 11.85 1.58 2.02
CA SER A 149 12.05 0.35 2.81
C SER A 149 10.94 -0.66 2.55
N ALA A 150 9.69 -0.22 2.52
CA ALA A 150 8.54 -1.06 2.22
C ALA A 150 8.61 -1.63 0.80
N LYS A 151 8.97 -0.80 -0.20
CA LYS A 151 9.16 -1.24 -1.59
C LYS A 151 10.26 -2.30 -1.69
N LYS A 152 11.42 -2.05 -1.12
CA LYS A 152 12.54 -2.99 -1.11
C LYS A 152 12.17 -4.31 -0.44
N PHE A 153 11.43 -4.25 0.67
CA PHE A 153 11.01 -5.44 1.40
C PHE A 153 10.12 -6.35 0.55
N ILE A 154 9.08 -5.79 -0.09
CA ILE A 154 8.17 -6.61 -0.93
C ILE A 154 8.89 -7.17 -2.16
N GLU A 155 9.78 -6.43 -2.80
CA GLU A 155 10.58 -6.93 -3.92
C GLU A 155 11.42 -8.15 -3.52
N GLN A 156 12.11 -8.07 -2.39
CA GLN A 156 12.91 -9.18 -1.88
C GLN A 156 12.04 -10.37 -1.46
N ALA A 157 10.88 -10.12 -0.86
CA ALA A 157 9.94 -11.17 -0.49
C ALA A 157 9.37 -11.91 -1.71
N ILE A 158 9.06 -11.20 -2.80
CA ILE A 158 8.64 -11.80 -4.07
C ILE A 158 9.79 -12.58 -4.69
N PHE A 159 10.96 -11.96 -4.81
CA PHE A 159 12.13 -12.57 -5.44
C PHE A 159 12.53 -13.88 -4.76
N SER A 160 12.64 -13.86 -3.43
CA SER A 160 13.07 -15.04 -2.66
C SER A 160 12.02 -16.15 -2.56
N GLY A 161 10.74 -15.81 -2.80
CA GLY A 161 9.64 -16.78 -2.85
C GLY A 161 9.26 -17.21 -4.26
N ALA A 162 9.91 -16.67 -5.29
CA ALA A 162 9.47 -16.81 -6.69
C ALA A 162 9.39 -18.27 -7.18
N GLU A 163 10.29 -19.12 -6.72
CA GLU A 163 10.39 -20.53 -7.12
C GLU A 163 9.73 -21.51 -6.14
N TYR A 164 9.02 -21.01 -5.12
CA TYR A 164 8.36 -21.89 -4.17
C TYR A 164 7.22 -22.69 -4.82
N GLU A 165 7.18 -23.99 -4.54
CA GLU A 165 6.10 -24.88 -4.92
C GLU A 165 5.30 -25.29 -3.67
N LEU A 166 4.32 -24.46 -3.29
CA LEU A 166 3.47 -24.69 -2.13
C LEU A 166 2.01 -24.79 -2.58
N GLY A 167 1.48 -26.00 -2.52
CA GLY A 167 0.10 -26.27 -2.93
C GLY A 167 -0.16 -26.10 -4.43
N GLY A 168 -1.44 -26.08 -4.82
CA GLY A 168 -1.88 -26.04 -6.23
C GLY A 168 -2.31 -24.66 -6.75
N GLY A 169 -2.35 -23.62 -5.91
CA GLY A 169 -2.81 -22.28 -6.25
C GLY A 169 -1.70 -21.24 -6.36
N HIS A 170 -2.08 -19.98 -6.18
CA HIS A 170 -1.12 -18.89 -6.03
C HIS A 170 -0.35 -19.04 -4.71
N GLY A 171 0.96 -19.27 -4.80
CA GLY A 171 1.82 -19.41 -3.63
C GLY A 171 2.09 -18.07 -2.93
N PRO A 172 2.59 -18.11 -1.68
CA PRO A 172 2.91 -16.92 -0.91
C PRO A 172 4.25 -16.30 -1.31
N VAL A 173 4.42 -15.01 -1.02
CA VAL A 173 5.73 -14.39 -0.97
C VAL A 173 6.52 -14.89 0.25
N ASN A 174 7.85 -14.82 0.22
CA ASN A 174 8.69 -15.23 1.33
C ASN A 174 8.99 -14.05 2.27
N HIS A 175 8.23 -13.89 3.34
CA HIS A 175 8.49 -12.84 4.34
C HIS A 175 9.74 -13.12 5.21
N GLY A 176 10.24 -14.35 5.22
CA GLY A 176 11.40 -14.77 6.01
C GLY A 176 12.74 -14.71 5.26
N PHE A 177 12.82 -13.98 4.15
CA PHE A 177 14.03 -13.94 3.29
C PHE A 177 15.27 -13.33 3.98
N GLY A 178 15.09 -12.46 4.95
CA GLY A 178 16.16 -11.74 5.63
C GLY A 178 15.75 -11.34 7.03
N PRO A 179 15.71 -12.28 8.00
CA PRO A 179 15.35 -11.93 9.37
C PRO A 179 16.38 -10.96 9.95
N LEU A 180 15.88 -9.82 10.44
CA LEU A 180 16.67 -8.87 11.21
C LEU A 180 16.66 -9.29 12.68
N ALA A 181 17.79 -9.11 13.37
CA ALA A 181 17.84 -9.29 14.82
C ALA A 181 16.80 -8.34 15.46
N MET A 182 16.06 -8.85 16.43
CA MET A 182 15.19 -7.99 17.23
C MET A 182 16.04 -6.95 17.97
N LEU A 183 15.60 -5.71 17.94
CA LEU A 183 16.20 -4.67 18.75
C LEU A 183 15.99 -5.04 20.23
N SER A 184 17.07 -5.19 20.96
CA SER A 184 17.07 -5.41 22.41
C SER A 184 16.71 -4.15 23.17
#